data_2ad88139a2b8d0f92023f5428da74974
#
_entry.id   2ad88139a2b8d0f92023f5428da74974
#
_cell.length_a   1.000
_cell.length_b   1.000
_cell.length_c   1.000
_cell.angle_alpha   90.00
_cell.angle_beta   90.00
_cell.angle_gamma   90.00
#
_symmetry.space_group_name_H-M   'P 1'
#
loop_
_entity.id
_entity.type
_entity.pdbx_description
1 polymer ?
#
loop_
_entity_poly.entity_id
_entity_poly.type
_entity_poly.pdbx_seq_one_letter_code
_entity_poly.pdbx_strand_id
1 'polypeptide(L)'
;IRRWSAIIFGFIGVYIVLNPDFSNFEYKNLLPVFSAFFYAASMTITKYTSDKDDVNTQLFYFYLIAIALCVIIFIFMGNGQFNNSNFDSTTQFIFREWFSNIEYTWKFILFFGFVASIAFVCIFSAYIVASPSVVSLFEYSLIIMSMIPGFLLFNEIPSLRTFLGVACIIAAGIYI
;
A
#
# COMPACT_ATOMS: atom_id res chain seq x y z
N ILE A 1 -27.56 -5.27 -5.97
CA ILE A 1 -27.05 -5.73 -7.28
C ILE A 1 -26.01 -4.75 -7.80
N ARG A 2 -26.29 -3.43 -7.88
CA ARG A 2 -25.39 -2.40 -8.42
C ARG A 2 -23.99 -2.40 -7.77
N ARG A 3 -23.90 -2.49 -6.44
CA ARG A 3 -22.61 -2.53 -5.72
C ARG A 3 -21.79 -3.79 -6.02
N TRP A 4 -22.46 -4.94 -6.12
CA TRP A 4 -21.79 -6.19 -6.45
C TRP A 4 -21.22 -6.21 -7.87
N SER A 5 -21.99 -5.68 -8.84
CA SER A 5 -21.48 -5.56 -10.22
C SER A 5 -20.27 -4.64 -10.31
N ALA A 6 -20.24 -3.52 -9.58
CA ALA A 6 -19.09 -2.63 -9.52
C ALA A 6 -17.85 -3.32 -8.95
N ILE A 7 -18.01 -4.09 -7.85
CA ILE A 7 -16.91 -4.86 -7.25
C ILE A 7 -16.33 -5.85 -8.27
N ILE A 8 -17.18 -6.63 -8.93
CA ILE A 8 -16.74 -7.60 -9.96
C ILE A 8 -15.99 -6.88 -11.09
N PHE A 9 -16.50 -5.75 -11.55
CA PHE A 9 -15.86 -4.97 -12.60
C PHE A 9 -14.50 -4.41 -12.17
N GLY A 10 -14.38 -3.96 -10.92
CA GLY A 10 -13.10 -3.55 -10.32
C GLY A 10 -12.09 -4.70 -10.26
N PHE A 11 -12.52 -5.89 -9.84
CA PHE A 11 -11.65 -7.08 -9.84
C PHE A 11 -11.19 -7.49 -11.24
N ILE A 12 -12.04 -7.37 -12.26
CA ILE A 12 -11.63 -7.58 -13.66
C ILE A 12 -10.55 -6.58 -14.05
N GLY A 13 -10.69 -5.30 -13.67
CA GLY A 13 -9.68 -4.28 -13.91
C GLY A 13 -8.33 -4.63 -13.26
N VAL A 14 -8.34 -5.06 -11.99
CA VAL A 14 -7.15 -5.52 -11.27
C VAL A 14 -6.51 -6.72 -11.97
N TYR A 15 -7.31 -7.70 -12.39
CA TYR A 15 -6.83 -8.85 -13.13
C TYR A 15 -6.13 -8.48 -14.44
N ILE A 16 -6.68 -7.52 -15.18
CA ILE A 16 -6.09 -7.02 -16.43
C ILE A 16 -4.75 -6.33 -16.16
N VAL A 17 -4.64 -5.52 -15.08
CA VAL A 17 -3.40 -4.82 -14.70
C VAL A 17 -2.32 -5.81 -14.29
N LEU A 18 -2.66 -6.74 -13.40
CA LEU A 18 -1.70 -7.68 -12.83
C LEU A 18 -1.22 -8.71 -13.87
N ASN A 19 -2.07 -9.04 -14.87
CA ASN A 19 -1.79 -10.04 -15.88
C ASN A 19 -1.09 -11.29 -15.29
N PRO A 20 -1.68 -11.96 -14.28
CA PRO A 20 -1.01 -13.01 -13.53
C PRO A 20 -0.64 -14.18 -14.44
N ASP A 21 0.63 -14.57 -14.39
CA ASP A 21 1.09 -15.80 -15.06
C ASP A 21 0.80 -16.98 -14.14
N PHE A 22 -0.24 -17.75 -14.48
CA PHE A 22 -0.64 -18.93 -13.71
C PHE A 22 0.30 -20.13 -13.90
N SER A 23 1.16 -20.11 -14.92
CA SER A 23 2.14 -21.17 -15.14
C SER A 23 3.26 -21.15 -14.09
N ASN A 24 3.55 -19.98 -13.52
CA ASN A 24 4.56 -19.77 -12.47
C ASN A 24 3.96 -19.14 -11.21
N PHE A 25 2.83 -19.70 -10.73
CA PHE A 25 2.18 -19.15 -9.56
C PHE A 25 3.02 -19.38 -8.29
N GLU A 26 3.54 -18.30 -7.71
CA GLU A 26 4.23 -18.32 -6.43
C GLU A 26 3.28 -17.86 -5.31
N TYR A 27 3.37 -18.48 -4.13
CA TYR A 27 2.61 -18.06 -2.94
C TYR A 27 2.86 -16.61 -2.56
N LYS A 28 4.03 -16.06 -2.92
CA LYS A 28 4.38 -14.64 -2.71
C LYS A 28 3.38 -13.68 -3.38
N ASN A 29 2.77 -14.10 -4.49
CA ASN A 29 1.78 -13.31 -5.23
C ASN A 29 0.46 -13.11 -4.45
N LEU A 30 0.22 -13.89 -3.38
CA LEU A 30 -0.93 -13.71 -2.50
C LEU A 30 -0.71 -12.64 -1.43
N LEU A 31 0.54 -12.28 -1.10
CA LEU A 31 0.84 -11.30 -0.06
C LEU A 31 0.19 -9.92 -0.30
N PRO A 32 0.21 -9.35 -1.52
CA PRO A 32 -0.48 -8.08 -1.78
C PRO A 32 -2.00 -8.16 -1.57
N VAL A 33 -2.61 -9.30 -1.86
CA VAL A 33 -4.06 -9.51 -1.66
C VAL A 33 -4.40 -9.49 -0.18
N PHE A 34 -3.63 -10.20 0.65
CA PHE A 34 -3.78 -10.16 2.11
C PHE A 34 -3.54 -8.75 2.66
N SER A 35 -2.50 -8.07 2.18
CA SER A 35 -2.21 -6.69 2.58
C SER A 35 -3.38 -5.75 2.27
N ALA A 36 -3.94 -5.82 1.07
CA ALA A 36 -5.10 -5.04 0.67
C ALA A 36 -6.33 -5.34 1.53
N PHE A 37 -6.57 -6.60 1.87
CA PHE A 37 -7.67 -7.00 2.76
C PHE A 37 -7.51 -6.38 4.16
N PHE A 38 -6.32 -6.50 4.78
CA PHE A 38 -6.07 -5.93 6.10
C PHE A 38 -6.10 -4.40 6.08
N TYR A 39 -5.63 -3.77 5.01
CA TYR A 39 -5.74 -2.32 4.83
C TYR A 39 -7.21 -1.88 4.79
N ALA A 40 -8.04 -2.52 3.97
CA ALA A 40 -9.46 -2.20 3.88
C ALA A 40 -10.19 -2.43 5.21
N ALA A 41 -9.87 -3.51 5.92
CA ALA A 41 -10.40 -3.80 7.25
C ALA A 41 -10.00 -2.70 8.26
N SER A 42 -8.73 -2.30 8.27
CA SER A 42 -8.21 -1.22 9.13
C SER A 42 -8.95 0.10 8.88
N MET A 43 -9.09 0.52 7.62
CA MET A 43 -9.80 1.77 7.29
C MET A 43 -11.29 1.71 7.63
N THR A 44 -11.91 0.54 7.52
CA THR A 44 -13.31 0.34 7.95
C THR A 44 -13.44 0.45 9.47
N ILE A 45 -12.50 -0.11 10.23
CA ILE A 45 -12.45 0.00 11.68
C ILE A 45 -12.22 1.46 12.10
N THR A 46 -11.31 2.16 11.43
CA THR A 46 -11.07 3.60 11.63
C THR A 46 -12.38 4.41 11.53
N LYS A 47 -13.19 4.14 10.52
CA LYS A 47 -14.52 4.76 10.39
C LYS A 47 -15.45 4.36 11.51
N TYR A 48 -15.46 3.08 11.89
CA TYR A 48 -16.36 2.58 12.94
C TYR A 48 -16.03 3.15 14.34
N THR A 49 -14.75 3.43 14.60
CA THR A 49 -14.30 4.02 15.87
C THR A 49 -14.33 5.55 15.88
N SER A 50 -14.64 6.19 14.75
CA SER A 50 -14.59 7.66 14.61
C SER A 50 -15.55 8.43 15.52
N ASP A 51 -16.61 7.78 16.02
CA ASP A 51 -17.54 8.38 16.97
C ASP A 51 -16.98 8.42 18.41
N LYS A 52 -15.93 7.66 18.70
CA LYS A 52 -15.32 7.52 20.03
C LYS A 52 -13.94 8.15 20.12
N ASP A 53 -13.15 8.01 19.06
CA ASP A 53 -11.76 8.40 19.03
C ASP A 53 -11.51 9.43 17.90
N ASP A 54 -10.80 10.49 18.23
CA ASP A 54 -10.35 11.48 17.25
C ASP A 54 -9.18 10.95 16.40
N VAL A 55 -8.87 11.68 15.32
CA VAL A 55 -7.78 11.33 14.38
C VAL A 55 -6.46 11.10 15.11
N ASN A 56 -6.12 11.97 16.06
CA ASN A 56 -4.83 11.92 16.74
C ASN A 56 -4.71 10.69 17.63
N THR A 57 -5.79 10.32 18.33
CA THR A 57 -5.83 9.11 19.14
C THR A 57 -5.64 7.85 18.28
N GLN A 58 -6.37 7.75 17.19
CA GLN A 58 -6.25 6.60 16.27
C GLN A 58 -4.86 6.50 15.66
N LEU A 59 -4.28 7.62 15.21
CA LEU A 59 -2.91 7.66 14.68
C LEU A 59 -1.86 7.32 15.75
N PHE A 60 -2.04 7.77 16.98
CA PHE A 60 -1.13 7.44 18.07
C PHE A 60 -1.03 5.93 18.27
N TYR A 61 -2.16 5.24 18.40
CA TYR A 61 -2.15 3.78 18.54
C TYR A 61 -1.65 3.06 17.29
N PHE A 62 -2.00 3.55 16.10
CA PHE A 62 -1.47 3.01 14.85
C PHE A 62 0.06 3.05 14.80
N TYR A 63 0.67 4.21 15.09
CA TYR A 63 2.13 4.35 15.09
C TYR A 63 2.79 3.57 16.24
N LEU A 64 2.16 3.51 17.41
CA LEU A 64 2.69 2.75 18.53
C LEU A 64 2.81 1.26 18.19
N ILE A 65 1.78 0.69 17.58
CA ILE A 65 1.80 -0.72 17.13
C ILE A 65 2.80 -0.89 16.00
N ALA A 66 2.85 0.02 15.03
CA ALA A 66 3.80 -0.04 13.92
C ALA A 66 5.26 -0.01 14.42
N ILE A 67 5.59 0.87 15.36
CA ILE A 67 6.93 0.96 15.98
C ILE A 67 7.25 -0.33 16.73
N ALA A 68 6.31 -0.85 17.53
CA ALA A 68 6.52 -2.09 18.27
C ALA A 68 6.83 -3.26 17.32
N LEU A 69 6.07 -3.40 16.23
CA LEU A 69 6.31 -4.41 15.21
C LEU A 69 7.66 -4.21 14.51
N CYS A 70 8.01 -2.98 14.13
CA CYS A 70 9.31 -2.69 13.53
C CYS A 70 10.48 -3.04 14.46
N VAL A 71 10.37 -2.74 15.76
CA VAL A 71 11.39 -3.10 16.76
C VAL A 71 11.52 -4.61 16.89
N ILE A 72 10.41 -5.34 16.93
CA ILE A 72 10.43 -6.81 16.99
C ILE A 72 11.14 -7.38 15.73
N ILE A 73 10.73 -6.93 14.54
CA ILE A 73 11.34 -7.38 13.28
C ILE A 73 12.84 -7.03 13.25
N PHE A 74 13.20 -5.82 13.70
CA PHE A 74 14.61 -5.41 13.76
C PHE A 74 15.45 -6.30 14.66
N ILE A 75 14.96 -6.67 15.84
CA ILE A 75 15.67 -7.55 16.78
C ILE A 75 15.95 -8.93 16.15
N PHE A 76 14.99 -9.46 15.41
CA PHE A 76 15.12 -10.79 14.80
C PHE A 76 15.83 -10.80 13.45
N MET A 77 15.68 -9.75 12.64
CA MET A 77 16.08 -9.76 11.23
C MET A 77 16.96 -8.58 10.81
N GLY A 78 17.10 -7.55 11.65
CA GLY A 78 17.78 -6.30 11.29
C GLY A 78 19.28 -6.39 11.09
N ASN A 79 19.91 -7.46 11.59
CA ASN A 79 21.37 -7.68 11.49
C ASN A 79 21.81 -8.30 10.15
N GLY A 80 20.89 -8.56 9.22
CA GLY A 80 21.23 -9.17 7.94
C GLY A 80 21.63 -10.65 8.00
N GLN A 81 21.51 -11.31 9.17
CA GLN A 81 21.94 -12.72 9.36
C GLN A 81 21.20 -13.73 8.47
N PHE A 82 20.01 -13.38 8.01
CA PHE A 82 19.22 -14.23 7.12
C PHE A 82 19.44 -13.91 5.64
N ASN A 83 20.31 -12.94 5.33
CA ASN A 83 20.58 -12.60 3.94
C ASN A 83 21.48 -13.65 3.29
N ASN A 84 21.05 -14.14 2.12
CA ASN A 84 21.81 -15.13 1.37
C ASN A 84 21.93 -14.67 -0.09
N SER A 85 23.13 -14.75 -0.65
CA SER A 85 23.41 -14.40 -2.04
C SER A 85 22.63 -15.22 -3.08
N ASN A 86 22.09 -16.36 -2.68
CA ASN A 86 21.29 -17.23 -3.55
C ASN A 86 19.80 -16.78 -3.66
N PHE A 87 19.40 -15.80 -2.86
CA PHE A 87 18.04 -15.28 -2.92
C PHE A 87 17.86 -14.33 -4.11
N ASP A 88 16.62 -14.20 -4.58
CA ASP A 88 16.25 -13.16 -5.53
C ASP A 88 16.47 -11.75 -4.94
N SER A 89 16.62 -10.75 -5.80
CA SER A 89 16.94 -9.37 -5.40
C SER A 89 15.94 -8.78 -4.39
N THR A 90 14.67 -9.15 -4.51
CA THR A 90 13.61 -8.71 -3.58
C THR A 90 13.80 -9.30 -2.19
N THR A 91 14.10 -10.58 -2.09
CA THR A 91 14.34 -11.26 -0.83
C THR A 91 15.62 -10.78 -0.16
N GLN A 92 16.69 -10.55 -0.94
CA GLN A 92 17.92 -9.94 -0.44
C GLN A 92 17.69 -8.53 0.11
N PHE A 93 16.83 -7.74 -0.55
CA PHE A 93 16.48 -6.40 -0.08
C PHE A 93 15.76 -6.44 1.28
N ILE A 94 14.86 -7.39 1.51
CA ILE A 94 14.10 -7.55 2.76
C ILE A 94 15.02 -7.94 3.92
N PHE A 95 15.95 -8.88 3.67
CA PHE A 95 16.83 -9.44 4.70
C PHE A 95 18.18 -8.72 4.83
N ARG A 96 18.40 -7.63 4.09
CA ARG A 96 19.63 -6.84 4.24
C ARG A 96 19.74 -6.22 5.62
N GLU A 97 20.96 -5.89 6.01
CA GLU A 97 21.22 -5.09 7.21
C GLU A 97 20.54 -3.70 7.10
N TRP A 98 19.74 -3.32 8.10
CA TRP A 98 18.90 -2.14 8.04
C TRP A 98 19.68 -0.82 8.15
N PHE A 99 20.74 -0.79 8.92
CA PHE A 99 21.48 0.44 9.24
C PHE A 99 22.89 0.49 8.66
N SER A 100 23.21 -0.31 7.65
CA SER A 100 24.56 -0.37 7.06
C SER A 100 25.05 0.98 6.49
N ASN A 101 24.15 1.86 6.05
CA ASN A 101 24.47 3.16 5.44
C ASN A 101 23.68 4.33 6.05
N ILE A 102 23.51 4.35 7.36
CA ILE A 102 22.66 5.33 8.04
C ILE A 102 23.13 6.77 7.85
N GLU A 103 24.45 6.99 7.73
CA GLU A 103 25.06 8.33 7.56
C GLU A 103 24.53 9.07 6.32
N TYR A 104 24.22 8.33 5.26
CA TYR A 104 23.69 8.90 4.02
C TYR A 104 22.18 8.86 3.93
N THR A 105 21.54 7.93 4.63
CA THR A 105 20.10 7.65 4.48
C THR A 105 19.23 8.36 5.51
N TRP A 106 19.76 8.81 6.66
CA TRP A 106 18.96 9.41 7.73
C TRP A 106 18.13 10.64 7.28
N LYS A 107 18.69 11.46 6.36
CA LYS A 107 17.98 12.64 5.83
C LYS A 107 16.75 12.22 5.02
N PHE A 108 16.88 11.16 4.22
CA PHE A 108 15.76 10.61 3.46
C PHE A 108 14.73 9.99 4.38
N ILE A 109 15.16 9.27 5.43
CA ILE A 109 14.25 8.69 6.43
C ILE A 109 13.43 9.79 7.11
N LEU A 110 14.05 10.89 7.53
CA LEU A 110 13.35 12.01 8.15
C LEU A 110 12.39 12.69 7.16
N PHE A 111 12.83 12.94 5.94
CA PHE A 111 12.00 13.58 4.91
C PHE A 111 10.77 12.72 4.58
N PHE A 112 10.98 11.44 4.25
CA PHE A 112 9.87 10.55 3.93
C PHE A 112 8.99 10.26 5.14
N GLY A 113 9.55 10.15 6.35
CA GLY A 113 8.78 10.01 7.58
C GLY A 113 7.86 11.19 7.83
N PHE A 114 8.35 12.42 7.61
CA PHE A 114 7.55 13.63 7.73
C PHE A 114 6.42 13.69 6.69
N VAL A 115 6.73 13.43 5.42
CA VAL A 115 5.74 13.41 4.34
C VAL A 115 4.70 12.32 4.57
N ALA A 116 5.12 11.12 4.97
CA ALA A 116 4.23 10.02 5.30
C ALA A 116 3.30 10.35 6.47
N SER A 117 3.83 11.03 7.51
CA SER A 117 3.00 11.43 8.66
C SER A 117 1.87 12.36 8.25
N ILE A 118 2.16 13.37 7.40
CA ILE A 118 1.13 14.26 6.85
C ILE A 118 0.11 13.46 6.03
N ALA A 119 0.56 12.57 5.16
CA ALA A 119 -0.31 11.74 4.34
C ALA A 119 -1.26 10.88 5.18
N PHE A 120 -0.75 10.23 6.24
CA PHE A 120 -1.57 9.44 7.14
C PHE A 120 -2.60 10.27 7.90
N VAL A 121 -2.23 11.47 8.38
CA VAL A 121 -3.19 12.41 8.99
C VAL A 121 -4.32 12.73 8.01
N CYS A 122 -3.99 13.04 6.76
CA CYS A 122 -4.99 13.35 5.74
C CYS A 122 -5.90 12.13 5.43
N ILE A 123 -5.33 10.93 5.28
CA ILE A 123 -6.08 9.70 5.00
C ILE A 123 -7.02 9.37 6.16
N PHE A 124 -6.52 9.32 7.38
CA PHE A 124 -7.36 9.03 8.56
C PHE A 124 -8.47 10.07 8.73
N SER A 125 -8.15 11.35 8.55
CA SER A 125 -9.15 12.42 8.60
C SER A 125 -10.23 12.23 7.53
N ALA A 126 -9.87 11.84 6.32
CA ALA A 126 -10.83 11.58 5.25
C ALA A 126 -11.78 10.42 5.60
N TYR A 127 -11.25 9.32 6.15
CA TYR A 127 -12.05 8.16 6.55
C TYR A 127 -12.95 8.45 7.76
N ILE A 128 -12.54 9.33 8.67
CA ILE A 128 -13.39 9.77 9.79
C ILE A 128 -14.59 10.60 9.29
N VAL A 129 -14.34 11.55 8.38
CA VAL A 129 -15.40 12.46 7.89
C VAL A 129 -16.31 11.81 6.87
N ALA A 130 -15.75 11.07 5.90
CA ALA A 130 -16.51 10.50 4.79
C ALA A 130 -16.71 8.98 4.92
N SER A 131 -17.61 8.42 4.11
CA SER A 131 -17.78 6.97 4.04
C SER A 131 -16.59 6.31 3.33
N PRO A 132 -16.16 5.10 3.76
CA PRO A 132 -15.05 4.39 3.13
C PRO A 132 -15.22 4.21 1.60
N SER A 133 -16.44 3.99 1.15
CA SER A 133 -16.74 3.86 -0.29
C SER A 133 -16.46 5.13 -1.10
N VAL A 134 -16.59 6.31 -0.50
CA VAL A 134 -16.28 7.59 -1.16
C VAL A 134 -14.78 7.85 -1.13
N VAL A 135 -14.13 7.63 0.02
CA VAL A 135 -12.68 7.86 0.16
C VAL A 135 -11.89 6.96 -0.78
N SER A 136 -12.28 5.68 -0.89
CA SER A 136 -11.60 4.73 -1.78
C SER A 136 -11.62 5.14 -3.25
N LEU A 137 -12.62 5.92 -3.70
CA LEU A 137 -12.63 6.47 -5.07
C LEU A 137 -11.47 7.43 -5.30
N PHE A 138 -11.18 8.27 -4.30
CA PHE A 138 -10.04 9.19 -4.38
C PHE A 138 -8.70 8.46 -4.27
N GLU A 139 -8.63 7.33 -3.56
CA GLU A 139 -7.43 6.50 -3.51
C GLU A 139 -7.03 5.93 -4.87
N TYR A 140 -7.97 5.72 -5.79
CA TYR A 140 -7.62 5.32 -7.16
C TYR A 140 -6.77 6.36 -7.90
N SER A 141 -6.81 7.63 -7.49
CA SER A 141 -5.91 8.65 -8.04
C SER A 141 -4.44 8.34 -7.79
N LEU A 142 -4.12 7.59 -6.73
CA LEU A 142 -2.76 7.13 -6.45
C LEU A 142 -2.18 6.29 -7.58
N ILE A 143 -3.01 5.49 -8.27
CA ILE A 143 -2.57 4.66 -9.40
C ILE A 143 -2.05 5.56 -10.53
N ILE A 144 -2.80 6.64 -10.84
CA ILE A 144 -2.39 7.60 -11.88
C ILE A 144 -1.14 8.37 -11.43
N MET A 145 -1.14 8.82 -10.17
CA MET A 145 -0.01 9.58 -9.61
C MET A 145 1.27 8.74 -9.51
N SER A 146 1.17 7.43 -9.26
CA SER A 146 2.34 6.54 -9.23
C SER A 146 2.96 6.29 -10.61
N MET A 147 2.20 6.43 -11.69
CA MET A 147 2.73 6.31 -13.05
C MET A 147 3.69 7.43 -13.41
N ILE A 148 3.50 8.63 -12.84
CA ILE A 148 4.37 9.80 -13.12
C ILE A 148 5.82 9.54 -12.68
N PRO A 149 6.12 9.22 -11.40
CA PRO A 149 7.48 8.91 -10.99
C PRO A 149 8.00 7.60 -11.62
N GLY A 150 7.15 6.61 -11.90
CA GLY A 150 7.53 5.41 -12.65
C GLY A 150 8.13 5.75 -14.01
N PHE A 151 7.46 6.64 -14.75
CA PHE A 151 7.97 7.12 -16.04
C PHE A 151 9.21 8.02 -15.89
N LEU A 152 9.19 9.00 -14.96
CA LEU A 152 10.26 10.00 -14.85
C LEU A 152 11.57 9.44 -14.26
N LEU A 153 11.47 8.53 -13.29
CA LEU A 153 12.64 8.02 -12.54
C LEU A 153 13.14 6.69 -13.09
N PHE A 154 12.25 5.84 -13.57
CA PHE A 154 12.57 4.48 -13.98
C PHE A 154 12.40 4.25 -15.49
N ASN A 155 11.93 5.25 -16.26
CA ASN A 155 11.59 5.13 -17.68
C ASN A 155 10.60 3.98 -17.97
N GLU A 156 9.74 3.65 -17.00
CA GLU A 156 8.72 2.63 -17.15
C GLU A 156 7.53 3.20 -17.91
N ILE A 157 7.32 2.71 -19.14
CA ILE A 157 6.15 3.10 -19.95
C ILE A 157 5.02 2.10 -19.63
N PRO A 158 3.90 2.57 -19.03
CA PRO A 158 2.77 1.71 -18.75
C PRO A 158 2.24 1.07 -20.04
N SER A 159 1.99 -0.23 -20.01
CA SER A 159 1.45 -0.94 -21.16
C SER A 159 0.00 -0.51 -21.44
N LEU A 160 -0.47 -0.72 -22.67
CA LEU A 160 -1.87 -0.47 -23.02
C LEU A 160 -2.83 -1.26 -22.11
N ARG A 161 -2.44 -2.47 -21.68
CA ARG A 161 -3.19 -3.28 -20.73
C ARG A 161 -3.34 -2.59 -19.38
N THR A 162 -2.26 -1.99 -18.87
CA THR A 162 -2.28 -1.22 -17.62
C THR A 162 -3.26 -0.06 -17.70
N PHE A 163 -3.26 0.71 -18.80
CA PHE A 163 -4.23 1.78 -19.01
C PHE A 163 -5.68 1.28 -19.04
N LEU A 164 -5.95 0.19 -19.75
CA LEU A 164 -7.30 -0.39 -19.82
C LEU A 164 -7.76 -0.90 -18.44
N GLY A 165 -6.88 -1.59 -17.70
CA GLY A 165 -7.22 -2.08 -16.37
C GLY A 165 -7.48 -0.94 -15.37
N VAL A 166 -6.66 0.11 -15.38
CA VAL A 166 -6.85 1.31 -14.56
C VAL A 166 -8.16 2.01 -14.91
N ALA A 167 -8.49 2.16 -16.20
CA ALA A 167 -9.77 2.73 -16.63
C ALA A 167 -10.97 1.91 -16.12
N CYS A 168 -10.89 0.57 -16.14
CA CYS A 168 -11.91 -0.31 -15.57
C CYS A 168 -12.07 -0.12 -14.07
N ILE A 169 -10.96 -0.02 -13.31
CA ILE A 169 -10.98 0.19 -11.86
C ILE A 169 -11.66 1.54 -11.53
N ILE A 170 -11.25 2.61 -12.22
CA ILE A 170 -11.82 3.95 -12.00
C ILE A 170 -13.31 3.96 -12.36
N ALA A 171 -13.69 3.37 -13.50
CA ALA A 171 -15.09 3.28 -13.91
C ALA A 171 -15.93 2.49 -12.91
N ALA A 172 -15.40 1.38 -12.37
CA ALA A 172 -16.05 0.60 -11.32
C ALA A 172 -16.26 1.44 -10.05
N GLY A 173 -15.25 2.21 -9.66
CA GLY A 173 -15.32 3.10 -8.52
C GLY A 173 -16.39 4.19 -8.69
N ILE A 174 -16.44 4.87 -9.84
CA ILE A 174 -17.44 5.92 -10.11
C ILE A 174 -18.87 5.33 -10.19
N TYR A 175 -19.00 4.06 -10.57
CA TYR A 175 -20.31 3.40 -10.71
C TYR A 175 -20.94 3.02 -9.35
N ILE A 176 -20.14 2.88 -8.27
CA ILE A 176 -20.64 2.56 -6.92
C ILE A 176 -21.50 3.70 -6.36
#